data_f9942f9bc954f290aa524add86c19896
#
_entry.id   f9942f9bc954f290aa524add86c19896
#
_cell.length_a   1.000
_cell.length_b   1.000
_cell.length_c   1.000
_cell.angle_alpha   90.00
_cell.angle_beta   90.00
_cell.angle_gamma   90.00
#
_symmetry.space_group_name_H-M   'P 1'
#
loop_
_entity.id
_entity.type
_entity.pdbx_description
1 polymer ?
#
loop_
_entity_poly.entity_id
_entity_poly.type
_entity_poly.pdbx_seq_one_letter_code
_entity_poly.pdbx_strand_id
1 'polypeptide(L)'
;SEMCIRDRSNVAFIGTTDDPIDSLEWHKKIKEDPTIKFTVAPSFRPDKALNINKPGFAEYMGKLAAAVGKEKLACINCVTSALTDRIEFFAEMGCRASDHGLDYIPYREATKEEVNAIYQKVMAGETCTPEEAEKYQTYILIHLGKQYHRLGIAMQIHYNCLRGVNRKMNTLLGPDTGYDMINTATCGGEIAALLSALNDTDECPKTIIYSLNPGDDAQIGTILGCFQNSEIPGKIQHGSAWWFNDHKIGMEEQMSRLASLGLLGNFVGMLTDSRSFLSYTRHDYFRRILCNIIGQWVEDGEYPNDEKALEKIVKGICFDNAKRYFNL
;
A
#
# COMPACT_ATOMS: atom_id res chain seq x y z
N SER A 1 10.44 -3.74 28.57
CA SER A 1 10.32 -4.83 27.60
C SER A 1 9.40 -4.42 26.45
N GLU A 2 9.46 -5.07 25.32
CA GLU A 2 8.63 -4.79 24.13
C GLU A 2 7.12 -4.92 24.42
N MET A 3 6.72 -5.83 25.29
CA MET A 3 5.33 -5.94 25.76
C MET A 3 4.85 -4.68 26.45
N CYS A 4 5.69 -4.07 27.31
CA CYS A 4 5.33 -2.81 27.98
C CYS A 4 5.12 -1.65 27.01
N ILE A 5 5.86 -1.60 25.89
CA ILE A 5 5.71 -0.53 24.88
C ILE A 5 4.37 -0.68 24.17
N ARG A 6 3.99 -1.89 23.76
CA ARG A 6 2.70 -2.17 23.11
C ARG A 6 1.52 -1.88 24.03
N ASP A 7 1.60 -2.33 25.29
CA ASP A 7 0.56 -2.09 26.29
C ASP A 7 0.36 -0.60 26.57
N ARG A 8 1.46 0.15 26.72
CA ARG A 8 1.41 1.61 26.88
C ARG A 8 0.83 2.34 25.68
N SER A 9 1.10 1.82 24.47
CA SER A 9 0.59 2.41 23.23
C SER A 9 -0.84 1.98 22.92
N ASN A 10 -1.42 1.07 23.70
CA ASN A 10 -2.78 0.53 23.53
C ASN A 10 -3.03 0.07 22.08
N VAL A 11 -2.10 -0.73 21.54
CA VAL A 11 -2.15 -1.20 20.16
C VAL A 11 -3.33 -2.16 20.00
N ALA A 12 -4.20 -1.92 19.03
CA ALA A 12 -5.33 -2.77 18.68
C ALA A 12 -5.00 -3.75 17.54
N PHE A 13 -4.23 -3.28 16.55
CA PHE A 13 -3.94 -4.03 15.34
C PHE A 13 -2.52 -3.74 14.82
N ILE A 14 -1.84 -4.78 14.34
CA ILE A 14 -0.56 -4.69 13.65
C ILE A 14 -0.70 -5.40 12.31
N GLY A 15 -0.50 -4.67 11.23
CA GLY A 15 -0.30 -5.24 9.89
C GLY A 15 1.19 -5.45 9.65
N THR A 16 1.58 -6.65 9.28
CA THR A 16 2.94 -6.96 8.82
C THR A 16 3.00 -6.86 7.30
N THR A 17 4.19 -6.95 6.72
CA THR A 17 4.36 -6.98 5.26
C THR A 17 4.96 -8.32 4.87
N ASP A 18 4.20 -9.10 4.11
CA ASP A 18 4.51 -10.51 3.86
C ASP A 18 4.43 -10.84 2.36
N ASP A 19 5.35 -11.68 1.91
CA ASP A 19 5.43 -12.13 0.53
C ASP A 19 4.34 -13.21 0.26
N PRO A 20 3.73 -13.26 -0.94
CA PRO A 20 2.77 -14.31 -1.30
C PRO A 20 3.18 -15.75 -1.01
N ILE A 21 4.48 -16.04 -1.03
CA ILE A 21 4.99 -17.41 -0.76
C ILE A 21 5.12 -17.73 0.74
N ASP A 22 4.87 -16.77 1.61
CA ASP A 22 5.08 -16.93 3.06
C ASP A 22 4.10 -17.94 3.67
N SER A 23 4.59 -18.80 4.57
CA SER A 23 3.77 -19.81 5.25
C SER A 23 2.87 -19.22 6.33
N LEU A 24 3.15 -17.98 6.76
CA LEU A 24 2.47 -17.26 7.84
C LEU A 24 2.43 -18.04 9.18
N GLU A 25 3.43 -18.90 9.41
CA GLU A 25 3.48 -19.75 10.60
C GLU A 25 3.51 -18.94 11.91
N TRP A 26 4.18 -17.78 11.89
CA TRP A 26 4.26 -16.90 13.05
C TRP A 26 2.92 -16.22 13.34
N HIS A 27 2.17 -15.85 12.31
CA HIS A 27 0.82 -15.31 12.46
C HIS A 27 -0.12 -16.34 13.11
N LYS A 28 -0.02 -17.62 12.72
CA LYS A 28 -0.77 -18.72 13.35
C LYS A 28 -0.43 -18.85 14.83
N LYS A 29 0.88 -18.92 15.16
CA LYS A 29 1.35 -19.02 16.54
C LYS A 29 0.91 -17.83 17.40
N ILE A 30 0.98 -16.60 16.85
CA ILE A 30 0.54 -15.38 17.56
C ILE A 30 -0.97 -15.42 17.80
N LYS A 31 -1.76 -15.86 16.82
CA LYS A 31 -3.22 -15.96 16.95
C LYS A 31 -3.65 -16.97 18.01
N GLU A 32 -2.87 -18.02 18.21
CA GLU A 32 -3.11 -19.08 19.21
C GLU A 32 -2.61 -18.71 20.62
N ASP A 33 -1.80 -17.66 20.78
CA ASP A 33 -1.24 -17.23 22.06
C ASP A 33 -2.24 -16.35 22.84
N PRO A 34 -2.83 -16.84 23.95
CA PRO A 34 -3.83 -16.10 24.72
C PRO A 34 -3.25 -14.89 25.47
N THR A 35 -1.93 -14.75 25.55
CA THR A 35 -1.28 -13.61 26.21
C THR A 35 -1.26 -12.37 25.31
N ILE A 36 -1.43 -12.53 23.99
CA ILE A 36 -1.47 -11.43 23.01
C ILE A 36 -2.88 -10.88 22.93
N LYS A 37 -3.04 -9.59 23.24
CA LYS A 37 -4.35 -8.90 23.35
C LYS A 37 -4.73 -8.07 22.13
N PHE A 38 -3.87 -8.02 21.13
CA PHE A 38 -4.07 -7.26 19.88
C PHE A 38 -4.00 -8.21 18.68
N THR A 39 -4.58 -7.80 17.59
CA THR A 39 -4.54 -8.60 16.36
C THR A 39 -3.23 -8.34 15.60
N VAL A 40 -2.60 -9.40 15.13
CA VAL A 40 -1.50 -9.35 14.15
C VAL A 40 -1.95 -10.07 12.90
N ALA A 41 -1.95 -9.38 11.77
CA ALA A 41 -2.38 -9.93 10.50
C ALA A 41 -1.39 -9.59 9.38
N PRO A 42 -1.27 -10.46 8.35
CA PRO A 42 -0.38 -10.21 7.22
C PRO A 42 -0.96 -9.12 6.31
N SER A 43 -0.09 -8.38 5.61
CA SER A 43 -0.43 -7.61 4.43
C SER A 43 0.21 -8.26 3.21
N PHE A 44 -0.54 -8.32 2.11
CA PHE A 44 -0.14 -9.03 0.90
C PHE A 44 0.75 -8.15 0.02
N ARG A 45 2.06 -8.48 -0.12
CA ARG A 45 3.02 -7.71 -0.92
C ARG A 45 3.59 -8.52 -2.08
N PRO A 46 2.96 -8.48 -3.26
CA PRO A 46 3.32 -9.32 -4.40
C PRO A 46 4.39 -8.71 -5.32
N ASP A 47 5.20 -7.77 -4.88
CA ASP A 47 6.16 -7.02 -5.72
C ASP A 47 7.06 -7.92 -6.56
N LYS A 48 7.52 -9.06 -6.00
CA LYS A 48 8.35 -10.01 -6.75
C LYS A 48 7.61 -10.70 -7.90
N ALA A 49 6.30 -10.88 -7.75
CA ALA A 49 5.45 -11.40 -8.82
C ALA A 49 5.17 -10.37 -9.92
N LEU A 50 5.26 -9.07 -9.60
CA LEU A 50 5.12 -7.98 -10.56
C LEU A 50 6.41 -7.68 -11.32
N ASN A 51 7.57 -7.91 -10.71
CA ASN A 51 8.87 -7.50 -11.21
C ASN A 51 9.44 -8.42 -12.30
N ILE A 52 8.68 -8.66 -13.39
CA ILE A 52 9.05 -9.56 -14.50
C ILE A 52 10.39 -9.18 -15.16
N ASN A 53 10.78 -7.92 -15.11
CA ASN A 53 12.02 -7.37 -15.67
C ASN A 53 13.20 -7.40 -14.70
N LYS A 54 13.03 -7.89 -13.48
CA LYS A 54 14.11 -7.92 -12.48
C LYS A 54 14.75 -9.31 -12.44
N PRO A 55 16.05 -9.39 -12.10
CA PRO A 55 16.73 -10.68 -11.88
C PRO A 55 16.00 -11.53 -10.83
N GLY A 56 15.98 -12.85 -11.03
CA GLY A 56 15.35 -13.79 -10.09
C GLY A 56 13.85 -13.99 -10.27
N PHE A 57 13.21 -13.33 -11.22
CA PHE A 57 11.77 -13.49 -11.46
C PHE A 57 11.37 -14.94 -11.74
N ALA A 58 12.08 -15.64 -12.65
CA ALA A 58 11.76 -17.02 -12.98
C ALA A 58 11.93 -17.98 -11.77
N GLU A 59 12.96 -17.76 -10.95
CA GLU A 59 13.17 -18.50 -9.70
C GLU A 59 12.01 -18.25 -8.73
N TYR A 60 11.57 -17.00 -8.61
CA TYR A 60 10.44 -16.64 -7.77
C TYR A 60 9.13 -17.30 -8.23
N MET A 61 8.88 -17.37 -9.55
CA MET A 61 7.74 -18.10 -10.10
C MET A 61 7.74 -19.58 -9.72
N GLY A 62 8.92 -20.20 -9.65
CA GLY A 62 9.07 -21.58 -9.13
C GLY A 62 8.67 -21.68 -7.65
N LYS A 63 9.10 -20.74 -6.82
CA LYS A 63 8.73 -20.69 -5.39
C LYS A 63 7.21 -20.46 -5.22
N LEU A 64 6.63 -19.58 -6.03
CA LEU A 64 5.17 -19.35 -6.02
C LEU A 64 4.40 -20.60 -6.45
N ALA A 65 4.88 -21.32 -7.47
CA ALA A 65 4.30 -22.60 -7.87
C ALA A 65 4.31 -23.60 -6.71
N ALA A 66 5.44 -23.77 -6.05
CA ALA A 66 5.59 -24.66 -4.90
C ALA A 66 4.65 -24.27 -3.73
N ALA A 67 4.47 -22.97 -3.46
CA ALA A 67 3.58 -22.47 -2.42
C ALA A 67 2.10 -22.82 -2.64
N VAL A 68 1.69 -23.10 -3.88
CA VAL A 68 0.34 -23.54 -4.25
C VAL A 68 0.29 -25.02 -4.67
N GLY A 69 1.33 -25.80 -4.34
CA GLY A 69 1.38 -27.23 -4.62
C GLY A 69 1.50 -27.59 -6.11
N LYS A 70 2.03 -26.70 -6.94
CA LYS A 70 2.23 -26.92 -8.38
C LYS A 70 3.73 -27.07 -8.69
N GLU A 71 4.04 -27.85 -9.70
CA GLU A 71 5.43 -28.02 -10.18
C GLU A 71 5.92 -26.75 -10.88
N LYS A 72 5.08 -26.12 -11.67
CA LYS A 72 5.37 -24.87 -12.41
C LYS A 72 4.11 -24.06 -12.71
N LEU A 73 4.30 -22.78 -12.96
CA LEU A 73 3.28 -21.88 -13.49
C LEU A 73 3.49 -21.76 -15.01
N ALA A 74 2.81 -22.60 -15.78
CA ALA A 74 3.09 -22.76 -17.21
C ALA A 74 2.54 -21.62 -18.09
N CYS A 75 1.67 -20.78 -17.58
CA CYS A 75 1.03 -19.70 -18.35
C CYS A 75 0.55 -18.58 -17.41
N ILE A 76 0.16 -17.45 -17.99
CA ILE A 76 -0.32 -16.29 -17.22
C ILE A 76 -1.55 -16.64 -16.36
N ASN A 77 -2.46 -17.51 -16.83
CA ASN A 77 -3.58 -17.96 -16.01
C ASN A 77 -3.12 -18.77 -14.79
N CYS A 78 -2.03 -19.52 -14.92
CA CYS A 78 -1.46 -20.24 -13.79
C CYS A 78 -0.91 -19.27 -12.75
N VAL A 79 -0.31 -18.16 -13.19
CA VAL A 79 0.20 -17.11 -12.30
C VAL A 79 -0.96 -16.41 -11.56
N THR A 80 -1.99 -15.95 -12.30
CA THR A 80 -3.13 -15.28 -11.69
C THR A 80 -3.91 -16.20 -10.75
N SER A 81 -4.09 -17.49 -11.09
CA SER A 81 -4.69 -18.48 -10.20
C SER A 81 -3.84 -18.66 -8.92
N ALA A 82 -2.52 -18.80 -9.05
CA ALA A 82 -1.66 -18.96 -7.89
C ALA A 82 -1.69 -17.74 -6.97
N LEU A 83 -1.72 -16.53 -7.52
CA LEU A 83 -1.86 -15.31 -6.73
C LEU A 83 -3.23 -15.22 -6.05
N THR A 84 -4.30 -15.68 -6.73
CA THR A 84 -5.64 -15.77 -6.12
C THR A 84 -5.65 -16.75 -4.95
N ASP A 85 -5.12 -17.96 -5.12
CA ASP A 85 -5.03 -18.96 -4.05
C ASP A 85 -4.25 -18.41 -2.84
N ARG A 86 -3.18 -17.66 -3.11
CA ARG A 86 -2.35 -17.07 -2.03
C ARG A 86 -3.04 -15.92 -1.31
N ILE A 87 -3.74 -15.04 -2.02
CA ILE A 87 -4.44 -13.93 -1.36
C ILE A 87 -5.65 -14.42 -0.57
N GLU A 88 -6.32 -15.49 -1.01
CA GLU A 88 -7.38 -16.16 -0.24
C GLU A 88 -6.84 -16.74 1.06
N PHE A 89 -5.69 -17.42 1.00
CA PHE A 89 -5.00 -17.88 2.21
C PHE A 89 -4.63 -16.73 3.16
N PHE A 90 -4.16 -15.59 2.63
CA PHE A 90 -3.88 -14.40 3.44
C PHE A 90 -5.16 -13.82 4.07
N ALA A 91 -6.27 -13.80 3.32
CA ALA A 91 -7.56 -13.35 3.82
C ALA A 91 -8.06 -14.22 4.99
N GLU A 92 -7.91 -15.54 4.92
CA GLU A 92 -8.22 -16.49 6.01
C GLU A 92 -7.35 -16.22 7.27
N MET A 93 -6.12 -15.76 7.05
CA MET A 93 -5.22 -15.34 8.13
C MET A 93 -5.51 -13.95 8.69
N GLY A 94 -6.54 -13.27 8.18
CA GLY A 94 -6.98 -11.96 8.66
C GLY A 94 -6.40 -10.77 7.91
N CYS A 95 -5.81 -10.96 6.74
CA CYS A 95 -5.31 -9.89 5.88
C CYS A 95 -6.39 -8.84 5.62
N ARG A 96 -6.05 -7.56 5.78
CA ARG A 96 -6.93 -6.41 5.57
C ARG A 96 -6.41 -5.42 4.54
N ALA A 97 -5.13 -5.54 4.19
CA ALA A 97 -4.46 -4.64 3.27
C ALA A 97 -3.49 -5.41 2.37
N SER A 98 -3.32 -4.92 1.15
CA SER A 98 -2.16 -5.21 0.33
C SER A 98 -1.18 -4.05 0.39
N ASP A 99 0.05 -4.29 -0.05
CA ASP A 99 1.08 -3.28 -0.16
C ASP A 99 1.85 -3.49 -1.48
N HIS A 100 2.02 -2.43 -2.24
CA HIS A 100 2.75 -2.42 -3.50
C HIS A 100 3.81 -1.33 -3.46
N GLY A 101 5.09 -1.70 -3.60
CA GLY A 101 6.21 -0.77 -3.70
C GLY A 101 6.70 -0.69 -5.14
N LEU A 102 6.26 0.33 -5.87
CA LEU A 102 6.52 0.50 -7.29
C LEU A 102 7.52 1.64 -7.53
N ASP A 103 8.44 1.47 -8.48
CA ASP A 103 9.35 2.55 -8.88
C ASP A 103 8.55 3.73 -9.47
N TYR A 104 7.50 3.43 -10.23
CA TYR A 104 6.46 4.31 -10.80
C TYR A 104 5.21 3.48 -11.06
N ILE A 105 4.08 4.11 -11.33
CA ILE A 105 2.84 3.38 -11.63
C ILE A 105 2.85 2.92 -13.10
N PRO A 106 2.93 1.62 -13.37
CA PRO A 106 2.84 1.11 -14.72
C PRO A 106 1.37 1.08 -15.18
N TYR A 107 1.10 1.60 -16.36
CA TYR A 107 -0.17 1.37 -17.04
C TYR A 107 0.03 1.26 -18.54
N ARG A 108 -0.20 0.08 -19.05
CA ARG A 108 -0.22 -0.20 -20.49
C ARG A 108 -1.14 -1.39 -20.77
N GLU A 109 -2.21 -1.12 -21.47
CA GLU A 109 -3.18 -2.16 -21.83
C GLU A 109 -2.55 -3.22 -22.75
N ALA A 110 -2.95 -4.44 -22.54
CA ALA A 110 -2.57 -5.58 -23.37
C ALA A 110 -3.61 -6.69 -23.29
N THR A 111 -3.71 -7.45 -24.36
CA THR A 111 -4.54 -8.66 -24.36
C THR A 111 -3.87 -9.74 -23.50
N LYS A 112 -4.67 -10.68 -23.04
CA LYS A 112 -4.19 -11.84 -22.30
C LYS A 112 -3.17 -12.66 -23.07
N GLU A 113 -3.35 -12.76 -24.37
CA GLU A 113 -2.47 -13.47 -25.29
C GLU A 113 -1.09 -12.80 -25.38
N GLU A 114 -1.06 -11.45 -25.49
CA GLU A 114 0.19 -10.67 -25.46
C GLU A 114 0.93 -10.85 -24.13
N VAL A 115 0.21 -10.71 -23.01
CA VAL A 115 0.80 -10.87 -21.67
C VAL A 115 1.33 -12.29 -21.47
N ASN A 116 0.61 -13.30 -21.95
CA ASN A 116 1.07 -14.68 -21.91
C ASN A 116 2.33 -14.89 -22.74
N ALA A 117 2.43 -14.30 -23.92
CA ALA A 117 3.63 -14.38 -24.76
C ALA A 117 4.85 -13.73 -24.07
N ILE A 118 4.66 -12.56 -23.43
CA ILE A 118 5.68 -11.88 -22.64
C ILE A 118 6.14 -12.77 -21.48
N TYR A 119 5.21 -13.35 -20.74
CA TYR A 119 5.52 -14.26 -19.63
C TYR A 119 6.34 -15.48 -20.11
N GLN A 120 5.91 -16.14 -21.19
CA GLN A 120 6.60 -17.29 -21.77
C GLN A 120 8.03 -16.94 -22.21
N LYS A 121 8.20 -15.78 -22.86
CA LYS A 121 9.51 -15.26 -23.30
C LYS A 121 10.48 -15.14 -22.11
N VAL A 122 10.03 -14.53 -21.01
CA VAL A 122 10.87 -14.34 -19.81
C VAL A 122 11.15 -15.68 -19.12
N MET A 123 10.16 -16.58 -19.04
CA MET A 123 10.35 -17.90 -18.46
C MET A 123 11.27 -18.80 -19.31
N ALA A 124 11.44 -18.51 -20.60
CA ALA A 124 12.45 -19.14 -21.47
C ALA A 124 13.86 -18.55 -21.29
N GLY A 125 14.04 -17.54 -20.44
CA GLY A 125 15.33 -16.89 -20.15
C GLY A 125 15.64 -15.67 -21.03
N GLU A 126 14.67 -15.20 -21.81
CA GLU A 126 14.83 -13.98 -22.59
C GLU A 126 14.46 -12.74 -21.75
N THR A 127 15.01 -11.58 -22.12
CA THR A 127 14.68 -10.30 -21.47
C THR A 127 13.42 -9.68 -22.07
N CYS A 128 12.60 -9.04 -21.25
CA CYS A 128 11.49 -8.21 -21.71
C CYS A 128 11.93 -6.74 -21.87
N THR A 129 11.26 -6.03 -22.76
CA THR A 129 11.40 -4.57 -22.88
C THR A 129 10.67 -3.87 -21.73
N PRO A 130 10.95 -2.59 -21.46
CA PRO A 130 10.17 -1.83 -20.48
C PRO A 130 8.65 -1.84 -20.77
N GLU A 131 8.26 -1.70 -22.05
CA GLU A 131 6.86 -1.74 -22.47
C GLU A 131 6.20 -3.10 -22.22
N GLU A 132 6.92 -4.18 -22.49
CA GLU A 132 6.44 -5.55 -22.19
C GLU A 132 6.27 -5.74 -20.67
N ALA A 133 7.20 -5.21 -19.88
CA ALA A 133 7.11 -5.26 -18.42
C ALA A 133 5.88 -4.50 -17.91
N GLU A 134 5.62 -3.28 -18.41
CA GLU A 134 4.43 -2.50 -18.07
C GLU A 134 3.13 -3.24 -18.43
N LYS A 135 3.05 -3.86 -19.61
CA LYS A 135 1.90 -4.69 -20.02
C LYS A 135 1.61 -5.80 -19.03
N TYR A 136 2.66 -6.54 -18.64
CA TYR A 136 2.53 -7.61 -17.66
C TYR A 136 2.12 -7.08 -16.28
N GLN A 137 2.78 -6.04 -15.79
CA GLN A 137 2.51 -5.43 -14.49
C GLN A 137 1.08 -4.89 -14.41
N THR A 138 0.62 -4.19 -15.44
CA THR A 138 -0.75 -3.68 -15.53
C THR A 138 -1.77 -4.81 -15.44
N TYR A 139 -1.57 -5.88 -16.20
CA TYR A 139 -2.46 -7.03 -16.18
C TYR A 139 -2.56 -7.69 -14.80
N ILE A 140 -1.41 -7.88 -14.14
CA ILE A 140 -1.38 -8.47 -12.80
C ILE A 140 -1.98 -7.51 -11.75
N LEU A 141 -1.70 -6.19 -11.81
CA LEU A 141 -2.26 -5.20 -10.89
C LEU A 141 -3.80 -5.13 -11.00
N ILE A 142 -4.35 -5.15 -12.23
CA ILE A 142 -5.80 -5.18 -12.44
C ILE A 142 -6.40 -6.48 -11.87
N HIS A 143 -5.78 -7.63 -12.14
CA HIS A 143 -6.22 -8.91 -11.58
C HIS A 143 -6.23 -8.86 -10.04
N LEU A 144 -5.15 -8.42 -9.42
CA LEU A 144 -5.05 -8.32 -7.97
C LEU A 144 -6.03 -7.31 -7.39
N GLY A 145 -6.21 -6.15 -8.01
CA GLY A 145 -7.18 -5.14 -7.59
C GLY A 145 -8.60 -5.70 -7.50
N LYS A 146 -9.01 -6.49 -8.50
CA LYS A 146 -10.30 -7.21 -8.50
C LYS A 146 -10.40 -8.23 -7.36
N GLN A 147 -9.32 -8.96 -7.07
CA GLN A 147 -9.32 -9.88 -5.93
C GLN A 147 -9.39 -9.13 -4.59
N TYR A 148 -8.70 -8.00 -4.47
CA TYR A 148 -8.79 -7.14 -3.28
C TYR A 148 -10.21 -6.62 -3.05
N HIS A 149 -10.88 -6.17 -4.13
CA HIS A 149 -12.29 -5.77 -4.05
C HIS A 149 -13.16 -6.93 -3.56
N ARG A 150 -13.08 -8.10 -4.19
CA ARG A 150 -13.86 -9.29 -3.85
C ARG A 150 -13.69 -9.72 -2.38
N LEU A 151 -12.48 -9.59 -1.84
CA LEU A 151 -12.15 -10.00 -0.46
C LEU A 151 -12.25 -8.86 0.57
N GLY A 152 -12.60 -7.65 0.15
CA GLY A 152 -12.69 -6.47 1.03
C GLY A 152 -11.35 -5.97 1.55
N ILE A 153 -10.24 -6.35 0.90
CA ILE A 153 -8.87 -5.94 1.24
C ILE A 153 -8.60 -4.55 0.65
N ALA A 154 -7.99 -3.66 1.42
CA ALA A 154 -7.57 -2.35 0.94
C ALA A 154 -6.28 -2.46 0.11
N MET A 155 -6.27 -1.88 -1.08
CA MET A 155 -5.09 -1.80 -1.94
C MET A 155 -4.24 -0.60 -1.54
N GLN A 156 -3.00 -0.80 -1.13
CA GLN A 156 -2.06 0.28 -0.86
C GLN A 156 -1.00 0.32 -1.94
N ILE A 157 -0.79 1.50 -2.53
CA ILE A 157 0.16 1.72 -3.62
C ILE A 157 1.17 2.76 -3.19
N HIS A 158 2.43 2.36 -3.08
CA HIS A 158 3.58 3.21 -2.84
C HIS A 158 4.39 3.36 -4.12
N TYR A 159 4.72 4.58 -4.52
CA TYR A 159 5.49 4.84 -5.74
C TYR A 159 6.41 6.06 -5.61
N ASN A 160 7.18 6.32 -6.65
CA ASN A 160 8.15 7.43 -6.75
C ASN A 160 9.37 7.32 -5.82
N CYS A 161 9.86 6.08 -5.61
CA CYS A 161 11.15 5.84 -4.99
C CYS A 161 12.17 5.40 -6.05
N LEU A 162 13.25 6.14 -6.22
CA LEU A 162 14.40 5.69 -7.03
C LEU A 162 15.45 5.07 -6.12
N ARG A 163 15.66 3.76 -6.29
CA ARG A 163 16.48 2.98 -5.38
C ARG A 163 17.92 2.85 -5.84
N GLY A 164 18.83 2.78 -4.86
CA GLY A 164 20.24 2.46 -5.06
C GLY A 164 20.99 3.43 -5.97
N VAL A 165 20.68 4.73 -5.94
CA VAL A 165 21.23 5.75 -6.85
C VAL A 165 22.75 5.88 -6.73
N ASN A 166 23.33 5.59 -5.58
CA ASN A 166 24.77 5.45 -5.42
C ASN A 166 25.20 4.01 -5.74
N ARG A 167 25.45 3.75 -7.03
CA ARG A 167 25.80 2.41 -7.52
C ARG A 167 26.97 1.74 -6.78
N LYS A 168 28.01 2.52 -6.44
CA LYS A 168 29.17 2.00 -5.70
C LYS A 168 28.76 1.47 -4.32
N MET A 169 27.98 2.26 -3.59
CA MET A 169 27.57 1.87 -2.23
C MET A 169 26.50 0.78 -2.25
N ASN A 170 25.60 0.81 -3.23
CA ASN A 170 24.60 -0.25 -3.41
C ASN A 170 25.26 -1.60 -3.75
N THR A 171 26.35 -1.59 -4.54
CA THR A 171 27.14 -2.81 -4.81
C THR A 171 27.87 -3.30 -3.56
N LEU A 172 28.37 -2.38 -2.71
CA LEU A 172 29.13 -2.72 -1.51
C LEU A 172 28.27 -3.21 -0.36
N LEU A 173 27.14 -2.55 -0.12
CA LEU A 173 26.30 -2.74 1.07
C LEU A 173 24.94 -3.42 0.78
N GLY A 174 24.54 -3.52 -0.47
CA GLY A 174 23.24 -4.03 -0.89
C GLY A 174 22.13 -2.98 -0.88
N PRO A 175 20.89 -3.38 -1.18
CA PRO A 175 19.72 -2.52 -1.19
C PRO A 175 19.31 -2.12 0.23
N ASP A 176 18.46 -1.08 0.34
CA ASP A 176 17.85 -0.58 1.58
C ASP A 176 18.88 -0.12 2.64
N THR A 177 20.02 0.41 2.18
CA THR A 177 21.13 0.86 3.04
C THR A 177 21.31 2.38 3.05
N GLY A 178 20.26 3.15 2.68
CA GLY A 178 20.24 4.61 2.78
C GLY A 178 20.66 5.34 1.50
N TYR A 179 20.67 4.66 0.34
CA TYR A 179 21.05 5.24 -0.95
C TYR A 179 19.89 5.35 -1.94
N ASP A 180 18.70 5.53 -1.41
CA ASP A 180 17.48 5.75 -2.17
C ASP A 180 17.10 7.24 -2.19
N MET A 181 16.32 7.67 -3.17
CA MET A 181 15.88 9.07 -3.28
C MET A 181 14.45 9.20 -3.81
N ILE A 182 13.89 10.39 -3.67
CA ILE A 182 12.62 10.77 -4.28
C ILE A 182 12.78 10.75 -5.81
N ASN A 183 11.87 10.06 -6.49
CA ASN A 183 11.73 10.09 -7.94
C ASN A 183 10.69 11.15 -8.33
N THR A 184 10.71 11.59 -9.58
CA THR A 184 9.79 12.59 -10.14
C THR A 184 9.05 12.03 -11.36
N ALA A 185 8.82 10.72 -11.40
CA ALA A 185 8.00 10.13 -12.47
C ALA A 185 6.57 10.67 -12.37
N THR A 186 6.06 11.18 -13.46
CA THR A 186 4.66 11.62 -13.57
C THR A 186 3.77 10.39 -13.76
N CYS A 187 2.89 10.12 -12.83
CA CYS A 187 2.07 8.90 -12.81
C CYS A 187 0.56 9.18 -12.67
N GLY A 188 0.12 10.45 -12.74
CA GLY A 188 -1.28 10.77 -12.50
C GLY A 188 -2.24 10.19 -13.53
N GLY A 189 -1.86 10.18 -14.79
CA GLY A 189 -2.62 9.54 -15.86
C GLY A 189 -2.73 8.03 -15.66
N GLU A 190 -1.62 7.39 -15.31
CA GLU A 190 -1.52 5.95 -15.08
C GLU A 190 -2.31 5.51 -13.84
N ILE A 191 -2.28 6.31 -12.76
CA ILE A 191 -3.12 6.06 -11.57
C ILE A 191 -4.60 6.12 -11.94
N ALA A 192 -5.01 7.19 -12.64
CA ALA A 192 -6.38 7.35 -13.07
C ALA A 192 -6.84 6.22 -14.00
N ALA A 193 -5.99 5.81 -14.94
CA ALA A 193 -6.27 4.70 -15.86
C ALA A 193 -6.40 3.35 -15.12
N LEU A 194 -5.52 3.07 -14.15
CA LEU A 194 -5.61 1.85 -13.32
C LEU A 194 -6.91 1.81 -12.52
N LEU A 195 -7.26 2.92 -11.85
CA LEU A 195 -8.51 3.01 -11.10
C LEU A 195 -9.73 2.92 -12.02
N SER A 196 -9.68 3.54 -13.21
CA SER A 196 -10.75 3.45 -14.21
C SER A 196 -10.96 2.01 -14.68
N ALA A 197 -9.89 1.29 -15.05
CA ALA A 197 -9.98 -0.10 -15.48
C ALA A 197 -10.59 -1.04 -14.43
N LEU A 198 -10.38 -0.75 -13.14
CA LEU A 198 -11.02 -1.47 -12.04
C LEU A 198 -12.47 -1.02 -11.83
N ASN A 199 -12.77 0.25 -12.06
CA ASN A 199 -14.09 0.82 -11.88
C ASN A 199 -15.05 0.47 -13.03
N ASP A 200 -14.54 0.25 -14.25
CA ASP A 200 -15.33 -0.14 -15.42
C ASP A 200 -16.09 -1.46 -15.23
N THR A 201 -15.63 -2.29 -14.29
CA THR A 201 -16.30 -3.55 -13.93
C THR A 201 -16.88 -3.52 -12.52
N ASP A 202 -17.00 -2.35 -11.89
CA ASP A 202 -17.44 -2.16 -10.50
C ASP A 202 -16.60 -2.96 -9.47
N GLU A 203 -15.32 -3.23 -9.81
CA GLU A 203 -14.42 -4.02 -8.98
C GLU A 203 -13.24 -3.18 -8.41
N CYS A 204 -13.40 -1.85 -8.36
CA CYS A 204 -12.39 -0.98 -7.76
C CYS A 204 -12.36 -1.18 -6.23
N PRO A 205 -11.23 -1.61 -5.64
CA PRO A 205 -11.12 -1.80 -4.20
C PRO A 205 -11.01 -0.47 -3.45
N LYS A 206 -11.14 -0.51 -2.14
CA LYS A 206 -10.61 0.56 -1.26
C LYS A 206 -9.14 0.74 -1.60
N THR A 207 -8.72 1.96 -1.92
CA THR A 207 -7.34 2.20 -2.37
C THR A 207 -6.72 3.39 -1.64
N ILE A 208 -5.47 3.23 -1.20
CA ILE A 208 -4.66 4.28 -0.61
C ILE A 208 -3.43 4.49 -1.48
N ILE A 209 -3.18 5.73 -1.87
CA ILE A 209 -2.10 6.12 -2.77
C ILE A 209 -1.06 6.92 -1.98
N TYR A 210 0.18 6.45 -2.00
CA TYR A 210 1.34 7.09 -1.37
C TYR A 210 2.36 7.44 -2.43
N SER A 211 2.63 8.72 -2.65
CA SER A 211 3.80 9.15 -3.42
C SER A 211 4.94 9.53 -2.50
N LEU A 212 6.15 9.16 -2.87
CA LEU A 212 7.34 9.68 -2.18
C LEU A 212 7.66 11.12 -2.63
N ASN A 213 7.12 11.56 -3.78
CA ASN A 213 7.24 12.91 -4.27
C ASN A 213 6.10 13.80 -3.74
N PRO A 214 6.34 14.75 -2.82
CA PRO A 214 5.29 15.62 -2.30
C PRO A 214 4.68 16.55 -3.37
N GLY A 215 5.34 16.71 -4.52
CA GLY A 215 4.80 17.42 -5.67
C GLY A 215 3.54 16.77 -6.27
N ASP A 216 3.31 15.49 -5.99
CA ASP A 216 2.14 14.74 -6.48
C ASP A 216 0.89 14.92 -5.61
N ASP A 217 1.00 15.49 -4.41
CA ASP A 217 -0.09 15.57 -3.43
C ASP A 217 -1.36 16.22 -4.00
N ALA A 218 -1.21 17.31 -4.73
CA ALA A 218 -2.35 17.98 -5.36
C ALA A 218 -2.97 17.15 -6.49
N GLN A 219 -2.15 16.46 -7.27
CA GLN A 219 -2.60 15.57 -8.34
C GLN A 219 -3.38 14.38 -7.74
N ILE A 220 -2.81 13.73 -6.73
CA ILE A 220 -3.49 12.65 -6.00
C ILE A 220 -4.82 13.16 -5.45
N GLY A 221 -4.82 14.30 -4.76
CA GLY A 221 -6.03 14.90 -4.19
C GLY A 221 -7.17 15.08 -5.20
N THR A 222 -6.87 15.46 -6.44
CA THR A 222 -7.86 15.60 -7.51
C THR A 222 -8.33 14.24 -8.05
N ILE A 223 -7.42 13.26 -8.17
CA ILE A 223 -7.77 11.89 -8.59
C ILE A 223 -8.74 11.25 -7.60
N LEU A 224 -8.52 11.42 -6.28
CA LEU A 224 -9.40 10.88 -5.25
C LEU A 224 -10.87 11.25 -5.49
N GLY A 225 -11.13 12.50 -5.86
CA GLY A 225 -12.47 13.01 -6.12
C GLY A 225 -13.18 12.33 -7.30
N CYS A 226 -12.42 11.80 -8.27
CA CYS A 226 -12.97 11.15 -9.45
C CYS A 226 -13.51 9.73 -9.18
N PHE A 227 -13.07 9.07 -8.12
CA PHE A 227 -13.38 7.66 -7.86
C PHE A 227 -14.03 7.40 -6.49
N GLN A 228 -14.54 8.43 -5.82
CA GLN A 228 -15.36 8.26 -4.62
C GLN A 228 -16.75 7.72 -4.98
N ASN A 229 -17.33 6.94 -4.06
CA ASN A 229 -18.70 6.48 -4.17
C ASN A 229 -19.38 6.45 -2.79
N SER A 230 -20.63 5.98 -2.71
CA SER A 230 -21.42 5.95 -1.47
C SER A 230 -21.20 4.69 -0.62
N GLU A 231 -20.39 3.73 -1.06
CA GLU A 231 -20.19 2.46 -0.34
C GLU A 231 -19.40 2.66 0.94
N ILE A 232 -18.29 3.41 0.84
CA ILE A 232 -17.35 3.60 1.95
C ILE A 232 -16.90 5.06 1.98
N PRO A 233 -17.05 5.77 3.11
CA PRO A 233 -16.49 7.11 3.25
C PRO A 233 -14.99 7.13 3.02
N GLY A 234 -14.54 7.90 2.03
CA GLY A 234 -13.14 7.97 1.64
C GLY A 234 -12.62 6.66 1.03
N LYS A 235 -13.37 6.06 0.10
CA LYS A 235 -12.99 4.81 -0.59
C LYS A 235 -11.59 4.87 -1.17
N ILE A 236 -11.28 5.98 -1.83
CA ILE A 236 -9.93 6.26 -2.34
C ILE A 236 -9.30 7.30 -1.43
N GLN A 237 -8.12 7.00 -0.89
CA GLN A 237 -7.42 7.81 0.11
C GLN A 237 -6.10 8.35 -0.44
N HIS A 238 -5.73 9.55 -0.03
CA HIS A 238 -4.35 9.99 -0.05
C HIS A 238 -3.66 9.43 1.19
N GLY A 239 -2.59 8.68 1.02
CA GLY A 239 -1.81 8.14 2.12
C GLY A 239 -1.12 9.22 2.94
N SER A 240 -0.70 8.88 4.15
CA SER A 240 0.09 9.78 5.00
C SER A 240 1.43 10.13 4.35
N ALA A 241 2.01 11.24 4.80
CA ALA A 241 3.39 11.59 4.44
C ALA A 241 4.32 10.39 4.71
N TRP A 242 4.98 9.93 3.64
CA TRP A 242 5.68 8.64 3.64
C TRP A 242 7.19 8.83 3.59
N TRP A 243 7.95 8.01 4.32
CA TRP A 243 9.39 7.87 4.34
C TRP A 243 10.13 9.21 4.47
N PHE A 244 10.67 9.79 3.37
CA PHE A 244 11.40 11.06 3.40
C PHE A 244 10.52 12.26 3.80
N ASN A 245 9.21 12.12 3.71
CA ASN A 245 8.24 13.15 4.10
C ASN A 245 7.62 12.89 5.48
N ASP A 246 7.99 11.79 6.17
CA ASP A 246 7.48 11.44 7.50
C ASP A 246 8.17 12.30 8.57
N HIS A 247 7.91 13.60 8.51
CA HIS A 247 8.38 14.63 9.42
C HIS A 247 7.35 15.77 9.51
N LYS A 248 7.53 16.68 10.46
CA LYS A 248 6.54 17.74 10.73
C LYS A 248 6.07 18.45 9.44
N ILE A 249 6.99 19.01 8.67
CA ILE A 249 6.66 19.80 7.46
C ILE A 249 5.91 18.93 6.43
N GLY A 250 6.43 17.74 6.13
CA GLY A 250 5.77 16.85 5.15
C GLY A 250 4.36 16.41 5.59
N MET A 251 4.15 16.16 6.89
CA MET A 251 2.82 15.84 7.42
C MET A 251 1.88 17.05 7.35
N GLU A 252 2.36 18.25 7.68
CA GLU A 252 1.59 19.48 7.59
C GLU A 252 1.17 19.79 6.14
N GLU A 253 2.08 19.66 5.20
CA GLU A 253 1.82 19.87 3.76
C GLU A 253 0.82 18.85 3.22
N GLN A 254 1.04 17.54 3.48
CA GLN A 254 0.15 16.48 3.01
C GLN A 254 -1.27 16.66 3.55
N MET A 255 -1.45 16.89 4.87
CA MET A 255 -2.77 17.08 5.47
C MET A 255 -3.46 18.37 4.99
N SER A 256 -2.71 19.45 4.79
CA SER A 256 -3.24 20.70 4.26
C SER A 256 -3.70 20.55 2.80
N ARG A 257 -2.96 19.80 1.98
CA ARG A 257 -3.37 19.46 0.60
C ARG A 257 -4.63 18.60 0.61
N LEU A 258 -4.66 17.57 1.46
CA LEU A 258 -5.84 16.71 1.60
C LEU A 258 -7.07 17.50 2.06
N ALA A 259 -6.92 18.40 3.03
CA ALA A 259 -8.01 19.26 3.51
C ALA A 259 -8.55 20.20 2.43
N SER A 260 -7.67 20.68 1.54
CA SER A 260 -8.04 21.60 0.47
C SER A 260 -8.75 20.94 -0.71
N LEU A 261 -8.47 19.65 -0.97
CA LEU A 261 -8.93 18.93 -2.16
C LEU A 261 -9.88 17.75 -1.84
N GLY A 262 -10.05 17.43 -0.57
CA GLY A 262 -10.86 16.30 -0.12
C GLY A 262 -11.45 16.52 1.26
N LEU A 263 -11.87 15.42 1.88
CA LEU A 263 -12.45 15.42 3.23
C LEU A 263 -11.44 14.89 4.25
N LEU A 264 -10.65 15.78 4.85
CA LEU A 264 -9.66 15.41 5.87
C LEU A 264 -10.29 14.55 7.00
N GLY A 265 -11.54 14.81 7.38
CA GLY A 265 -12.24 14.04 8.40
C GLY A 265 -12.41 12.54 8.10
N ASN A 266 -12.23 12.11 6.85
CA ASN A 266 -12.24 10.69 6.46
C ASN A 266 -10.84 10.06 6.37
N PHE A 267 -9.79 10.85 6.60
CA PHE A 267 -8.40 10.39 6.51
C PHE A 267 -8.14 9.25 7.51
N VAL A 268 -7.46 8.19 7.04
CA VAL A 268 -7.15 7.01 7.87
C VAL A 268 -5.94 7.21 8.79
N GLY A 269 -5.34 8.39 8.76
CA GLY A 269 -4.23 8.74 9.64
C GLY A 269 -2.90 8.17 9.18
N MET A 270 -1.92 8.21 10.09
CA MET A 270 -0.54 7.81 9.88
C MET A 270 -0.34 6.34 10.26
N LEU A 271 0.55 5.68 9.56
CA LEU A 271 1.09 4.37 9.92
C LEU A 271 2.59 4.51 10.23
N THR A 272 3.16 3.58 10.98
CA THR A 272 4.56 3.70 11.40
C THR A 272 5.56 3.37 10.29
N ASP A 273 5.19 2.55 9.33
CA ASP A 273 6.09 2.01 8.28
C ASP A 273 7.45 1.60 8.86
N SER A 274 7.43 0.82 9.95
CA SER A 274 8.62 0.49 10.72
C SER A 274 8.55 -0.91 11.30
N ARG A 275 9.70 -1.56 11.36
CA ARG A 275 9.90 -2.86 12.02
C ARG A 275 10.26 -2.74 13.51
N SER A 276 10.27 -1.52 14.05
CA SER A 276 10.63 -1.27 15.46
C SER A 276 9.40 -0.91 16.29
N PHE A 277 9.21 -1.57 17.41
CA PHE A 277 8.18 -1.20 18.40
C PHE A 277 8.39 0.19 19.01
N LEU A 278 9.61 0.72 18.98
CA LEU A 278 9.90 2.10 19.40
C LEU A 278 9.20 3.12 18.49
N SER A 279 8.85 2.75 17.28
CA SER A 279 8.17 3.61 16.31
C SER A 279 6.71 3.92 16.66
N TYR A 280 6.10 3.24 17.64
CA TYR A 280 4.76 3.59 18.10
C TYR A 280 4.65 5.01 18.67
N THR A 281 5.75 5.58 19.13
CA THR A 281 5.82 7.00 19.55
C THR A 281 5.52 7.97 18.40
N ARG A 282 5.65 7.55 17.14
CA ARG A 282 5.28 8.34 15.96
C ARG A 282 3.79 8.67 15.92
N HIS A 283 2.93 7.82 16.46
CA HIS A 283 1.50 8.12 16.59
C HIS A 283 1.23 9.30 17.53
N ASP A 284 1.99 9.45 18.63
CA ASP A 284 1.88 10.62 19.50
C ASP A 284 2.37 11.89 18.80
N TYR A 285 3.50 11.78 18.10
CA TYR A 285 4.04 12.85 17.28
C TYR A 285 3.05 13.31 16.21
N PHE A 286 2.46 12.38 15.47
CA PHE A 286 1.43 12.67 14.46
C PHE A 286 0.20 13.37 15.05
N ARG A 287 -0.31 12.86 16.18
CA ARG A 287 -1.46 13.48 16.86
C ARG A 287 -1.20 14.93 17.27
N ARG A 288 -0.01 15.23 17.75
CA ARG A 288 0.38 16.61 18.09
C ARG A 288 0.40 17.51 16.87
N ILE A 289 0.93 17.05 15.75
CA ILE A 289 0.95 17.81 14.50
C ILE A 289 -0.48 18.04 14.01
N LEU A 290 -1.30 16.99 13.96
CA LEU A 290 -2.70 17.08 13.54
C LEU A 290 -3.49 18.07 14.40
N CYS A 291 -3.40 17.97 15.73
CA CYS A 291 -4.08 18.88 16.63
C CYS A 291 -3.58 20.32 16.48
N ASN A 292 -2.29 20.51 16.23
CA ASN A 292 -1.73 21.86 16.02
C ASN A 292 -2.27 22.49 14.73
N ILE A 293 -2.33 21.73 13.61
CA ILE A 293 -2.86 22.22 12.35
C ILE A 293 -4.34 22.61 12.50
N ILE A 294 -5.15 21.72 13.05
CA ILE A 294 -6.58 21.98 13.24
C ILE A 294 -6.82 23.15 14.21
N GLY A 295 -6.04 23.20 15.30
CA GLY A 295 -6.09 24.30 16.26
C GLY A 295 -5.75 25.63 15.61
N GLN A 296 -4.74 25.68 14.76
CA GLN A 296 -4.36 26.91 14.03
C GLN A 296 -5.51 27.37 13.11
N TRP A 297 -6.14 26.46 12.37
CA TRP A 297 -7.30 26.82 11.53
C TRP A 297 -8.48 27.37 12.33
N VAL A 298 -8.69 26.91 13.57
CA VAL A 298 -9.71 27.46 14.48
C VAL A 298 -9.32 28.86 14.96
N GLU A 299 -8.07 29.05 15.38
CA GLU A 299 -7.55 30.35 15.83
C GLU A 299 -7.59 31.41 14.72
N ASP A 300 -7.28 31.00 13.46
CA ASP A 300 -7.30 31.88 12.31
C ASP A 300 -8.75 32.11 11.77
N GLY A 301 -9.76 31.44 12.33
CA GLY A 301 -11.15 31.56 11.92
C GLY A 301 -11.49 30.81 10.62
N GLU A 302 -10.61 29.93 10.16
CA GLU A 302 -10.79 29.11 8.96
C GLU A 302 -11.71 27.91 9.21
N TYR A 303 -11.83 27.48 10.47
CA TYR A 303 -12.70 26.39 10.89
C TYR A 303 -13.49 26.76 12.16
N PRO A 304 -14.78 26.36 12.28
CA PRO A 304 -15.59 26.66 13.46
C PRO A 304 -15.03 26.06 14.75
N ASN A 305 -15.06 26.82 15.85
CA ASN A 305 -14.72 26.32 17.18
C ASN A 305 -15.89 25.50 17.77
N ASP A 306 -16.15 24.34 17.17
CA ASP A 306 -17.12 23.34 17.64
C ASP A 306 -16.37 22.13 18.22
N GLU A 307 -16.25 22.09 19.55
CA GLU A 307 -15.50 21.05 20.25
C GLU A 307 -15.97 19.63 19.89
N LYS A 308 -17.28 19.41 19.69
CA LYS A 308 -17.81 18.08 19.36
C LYS A 308 -17.43 17.65 17.94
N ALA A 309 -17.49 18.58 16.99
CA ALA A 309 -17.07 18.31 15.62
C ALA A 309 -15.56 18.08 15.55
N LEU A 310 -14.75 18.90 16.24
CA LEU A 310 -13.31 18.77 16.32
C LEU A 310 -12.89 17.45 16.96
N GLU A 311 -13.49 17.07 18.08
CA GLU A 311 -13.23 15.78 18.74
C GLU A 311 -13.53 14.61 17.82
N LYS A 312 -14.66 14.63 17.10
CA LYS A 312 -15.02 13.58 16.14
C LYS A 312 -14.02 13.46 15.01
N ILE A 313 -13.55 14.58 14.46
CA ILE A 313 -12.56 14.60 13.37
C ILE A 313 -11.22 14.03 13.87
N VAL A 314 -10.71 14.53 14.98
CA VAL A 314 -9.42 14.11 15.52
C VAL A 314 -9.43 12.64 15.92
N LYS A 315 -10.45 12.16 16.64
CA LYS A 315 -10.59 10.73 16.98
C LYS A 315 -10.74 9.86 15.73
N GLY A 316 -11.53 10.33 14.76
CA GLY A 316 -11.67 9.70 13.46
C GLY A 316 -10.32 9.45 12.80
N ILE A 317 -9.55 10.50 12.60
CA ILE A 317 -8.24 10.43 11.93
C ILE A 317 -7.23 9.60 12.74
N CYS A 318 -7.24 9.75 14.08
CA CYS A 318 -6.27 9.07 14.94
C CYS A 318 -6.53 7.57 15.15
N PHE A 319 -7.77 7.10 14.92
CA PHE A 319 -8.13 5.70 15.21
C PHE A 319 -9.36 5.19 14.44
N ASP A 320 -10.55 5.84 14.59
CA ASP A 320 -11.81 5.25 14.18
C ASP A 320 -11.93 5.06 12.67
N ASN A 321 -11.34 5.95 11.87
CA ASN A 321 -11.37 5.85 10.41
C ASN A 321 -10.58 4.64 9.93
N ALA A 322 -9.37 4.40 10.47
CA ALA A 322 -8.57 3.23 10.14
C ALA A 322 -9.32 1.95 10.52
N LYS A 323 -9.88 1.90 11.75
CA LYS A 323 -10.67 0.76 12.22
C LYS A 323 -11.83 0.44 11.26
N ARG A 324 -12.60 1.44 10.85
CA ARG A 324 -13.71 1.30 9.90
C ARG A 324 -13.23 0.92 8.51
N TYR A 325 -12.21 1.59 8.00
CA TYR A 325 -11.71 1.42 6.63
C TYR A 325 -11.14 0.03 6.38
N PHE A 326 -10.38 -0.48 7.33
CA PHE A 326 -9.75 -1.81 7.24
C PHE A 326 -10.61 -2.94 7.84
N ASN A 327 -11.79 -2.65 8.40
CA ASN A 327 -12.65 -3.62 9.07
C ASN A 327 -11.90 -4.36 10.21
N LEU A 328 -11.29 -3.59 11.13
CA LEU A 328 -10.51 -4.11 12.27
C LEU A 328 -11.39 -4.41 13.49
#